data_f678bad8fc07dbbf0b7becb176c7b004
#
_entry.id   f678bad8fc07dbbf0b7becb176c7b004
#
_cell.length_a   1.000
_cell.length_b   1.000
_cell.length_c   1.000
_cell.angle_alpha   90.00
_cell.angle_beta   90.00
_cell.angle_gamma   90.00
#
_symmetry.space_group_name_H-M   'P 1'
#
loop_
_entity.id
_entity.type
_entity.pdbx_description
1 polymer ?
#
loop_
_entity_poly.entity_id
_entity_poly.type
_entity_poly.pdbx_seq_one_letter_code
_entity_poly.pdbx_strand_id
1 'polypeptide(L)'
;MNINDFRLLCSDETIQVTAHALQRCRERNISIDDIERCIIFGEIIEEYPDDYPYPSALICETKYGKPMHVVAGLGDDALWIITAYYPDTQKWTDDYLTRRESEI
;
A
#
# COMPACT_ATOMS: atom_id res chain seq x y z
N MET A 1 9.46 9.47 -5.32
CA MET A 1 8.03 9.34 -5.70
C MET A 1 7.21 10.30 -4.87
N ASN A 2 6.14 10.81 -5.45
CA ASN A 2 5.28 11.76 -4.77
C ASN A 2 3.93 11.09 -4.48
N ILE A 3 3.50 11.10 -3.21
CA ILE A 3 2.23 10.52 -2.81
C ILE A 3 1.04 11.11 -3.57
N ASN A 4 1.14 12.36 -4.00
CA ASN A 4 0.06 12.99 -4.74
C ASN A 4 -0.20 12.33 -6.10
N ASP A 5 0.81 11.74 -6.73
CA ASP A 5 0.63 10.98 -7.98
C ASP A 5 -0.23 9.74 -7.74
N PHE A 6 -0.08 9.10 -6.59
CA PHE A 6 -0.92 7.97 -6.18
C PHE A 6 -2.33 8.43 -5.86
N ARG A 7 -2.47 9.53 -5.13
CA ARG A 7 -3.77 10.08 -4.75
C ARG A 7 -4.59 10.53 -5.95
N LEU A 8 -3.94 11.05 -6.97
CA LEU A 8 -4.61 11.51 -8.19
C LEU A 8 -5.36 10.37 -8.90
N LEU A 9 -4.81 9.16 -8.85
CA LEU A 9 -5.39 7.98 -9.47
C LEU A 9 -6.14 7.08 -8.46
N CYS A 10 -6.37 7.57 -7.25
CA CYS A 10 -7.07 6.84 -6.21
C CYS A 10 -8.57 7.07 -6.33
N SER A 11 -9.19 6.46 -7.34
CA SER A 11 -10.63 6.53 -7.57
C SER A 11 -11.12 5.19 -8.10
N ASP A 12 -12.43 4.94 -8.00
CA ASP A 12 -13.04 3.69 -8.45
C ASP A 12 -12.78 3.41 -9.94
N GLU A 13 -12.59 4.45 -10.74
CA GLU A 13 -12.39 4.30 -12.18
C GLU A 13 -10.95 3.96 -12.54
N THR A 14 -9.98 4.34 -11.72
CA THR A 14 -8.54 4.22 -12.02
C THR A 14 -7.80 3.23 -11.14
N ILE A 15 -8.43 2.75 -10.07
CA ILE A 15 -7.86 1.69 -9.25
C ILE A 15 -8.02 0.34 -9.94
N GLN A 16 -6.92 -0.39 -10.07
CA GLN A 16 -6.91 -1.76 -10.55
C GLN A 16 -6.37 -2.66 -9.43
N VAL A 17 -7.07 -3.72 -9.12
CA VAL A 17 -6.66 -4.67 -8.08
C VAL A 17 -6.30 -5.98 -8.77
N THR A 18 -5.06 -6.45 -8.61
CA THR A 18 -4.67 -7.74 -9.17
C THR A 18 -5.49 -8.86 -8.53
N ALA A 19 -5.65 -9.98 -9.24
CA ALA A 19 -6.39 -11.13 -8.70
C ALA A 19 -5.77 -11.62 -7.39
N HIS A 20 -4.44 -11.65 -7.31
CA HIS A 20 -3.71 -12.04 -6.10
C HIS A 20 -3.98 -11.07 -4.95
N ALA A 21 -3.91 -9.76 -5.23
CA ALA A 21 -4.19 -8.74 -4.22
C ALA A 21 -5.63 -8.81 -3.72
N LEU A 22 -6.59 -9.03 -4.63
CA LEU A 22 -8.00 -9.16 -4.28
C LEU A 22 -8.22 -10.34 -3.33
N GLN A 23 -7.61 -11.49 -3.62
CA GLN A 23 -7.70 -12.66 -2.76
C GLN A 23 -7.11 -12.38 -1.37
N ARG A 24 -5.93 -11.77 -1.30
CA ARG A 24 -5.30 -11.42 -0.02
C ARG A 24 -6.12 -10.44 0.79
N CYS A 25 -6.71 -9.45 0.13
CA CYS A 25 -7.58 -8.48 0.81
C CYS A 25 -8.81 -9.17 1.40
N ARG A 26 -9.42 -10.11 0.68
CA ARG A 26 -10.55 -10.88 1.19
C ARG A 26 -10.15 -11.71 2.41
N GLU A 27 -9.03 -12.39 2.36
CA GLU A 27 -8.53 -13.20 3.47
C GLU A 27 -8.24 -12.35 4.71
N ARG A 28 -7.82 -11.11 4.52
CA ARG A 28 -7.42 -10.18 5.58
C ARG A 28 -8.53 -9.23 5.99
N ASN A 29 -9.69 -9.34 5.37
CA ASN A 29 -10.84 -8.47 5.62
C ASN A 29 -10.50 -6.99 5.38
N ILE A 30 -9.80 -6.71 4.29
CA ILE A 30 -9.45 -5.36 3.85
C ILE A 30 -10.35 -4.99 2.67
N SER A 31 -11.06 -3.87 2.80
CA SER A 31 -11.94 -3.37 1.74
C SER A 31 -11.21 -2.38 0.83
N ILE A 32 -11.81 -2.08 -0.32
CA ILE A 32 -11.31 -1.02 -1.21
C ILE A 32 -11.33 0.33 -0.49
N ASP A 33 -12.35 0.59 0.33
CA ASP A 33 -12.42 1.82 1.13
C ASP A 33 -11.23 1.93 2.09
N ASP A 34 -10.80 0.82 2.69
CA ASP A 34 -9.63 0.78 3.55
C ASP A 34 -8.37 1.14 2.76
N ILE A 35 -8.23 0.59 1.55
CA ILE A 35 -7.09 0.88 0.67
C ILE A 35 -7.07 2.35 0.27
N GLU A 36 -8.21 2.89 -0.14
CA GLU A 36 -8.33 4.30 -0.51
C GLU A 36 -7.95 5.20 0.66
N ARG A 37 -8.45 4.89 1.86
CA ARG A 37 -8.09 5.65 3.08
C ARG A 37 -6.59 5.63 3.32
N CYS A 38 -5.95 4.47 3.18
CA CYS A 38 -4.51 4.33 3.35
C CYS A 38 -3.75 5.25 2.40
N ILE A 39 -4.14 5.29 1.14
CA ILE A 39 -3.46 6.10 0.12
C ILE A 39 -3.71 7.59 0.33
N ILE A 40 -4.95 7.97 0.66
CA ILE A 40 -5.33 9.37 0.82
C ILE A 40 -4.70 9.99 2.07
N PHE A 41 -4.63 9.26 3.16
CA PHE A 41 -4.17 9.78 4.45
C PHE A 41 -2.80 9.27 4.89
N GLY A 42 -2.21 8.34 4.15
CA GLY A 42 -0.93 7.74 4.49
C GLY A 42 0.26 8.49 3.93
N GLU A 43 1.41 7.85 4.07
CA GLU A 43 2.67 8.37 3.54
C GLU A 43 3.48 7.24 2.92
N ILE A 44 4.32 7.58 1.94
CA ILE A 44 5.25 6.63 1.33
C ILE A 44 6.39 6.39 2.32
N ILE A 45 6.62 5.12 2.65
CA ILE A 45 7.72 4.72 3.55
C ILE A 45 8.81 3.91 2.86
N GLU A 46 8.51 3.30 1.72
CA GLU A 46 9.51 2.60 0.89
C GLU A 46 9.16 2.84 -0.57
N GLU A 47 10.18 2.94 -1.41
CA GLU A 47 10.01 3.13 -2.84
C GLU A 47 10.69 1.99 -3.60
N TYR A 48 10.04 1.53 -4.66
CA TYR A 48 10.51 0.45 -5.51
C TYR A 48 10.48 0.92 -6.97
N PRO A 49 11.40 1.85 -7.35
CA PRO A 49 11.35 2.49 -8.66
C PRO A 49 11.62 1.54 -9.81
N ASP A 50 12.28 0.41 -9.55
CA ASP A 50 12.63 -0.57 -10.57
C ASP A 50 11.69 -1.75 -10.62
N ASP A 51 10.57 -1.71 -9.88
CA ASP A 51 9.57 -2.77 -9.90
C ASP A 51 8.96 -2.93 -11.28
N TYR A 52 8.64 -4.16 -11.62
CA TYR A 52 8.06 -4.53 -12.89
C TYR A 52 6.64 -5.04 -12.67
N PRO A 53 5.68 -4.69 -13.52
CA PRO A 53 5.78 -3.87 -14.73
C PRO A 53 5.77 -2.35 -14.48
N TYR A 54 5.47 -1.89 -13.27
CA TYR A 54 5.40 -0.47 -12.95
C TYR A 54 6.16 -0.14 -11.68
N PRO A 55 6.75 1.04 -11.60
CA PRO A 55 7.33 1.49 -10.34
C PRO A 55 6.25 1.53 -9.26
N SER A 56 6.62 1.15 -8.05
CA SER A 56 5.69 1.00 -6.94
C SER A 56 6.25 1.61 -5.65
N ALA A 57 5.37 1.76 -4.67
CA ALA A 57 5.73 2.27 -3.36
C ALA A 57 4.93 1.56 -2.28
N LEU A 58 5.50 1.51 -1.09
CA LEU A 58 4.81 1.06 0.11
C LEU A 58 4.28 2.28 0.86
N ILE A 59 2.97 2.31 1.04
CA ILE A 59 2.26 3.41 1.69
C ILE A 59 1.75 2.92 3.04
N CYS A 60 1.98 3.71 4.09
CA CYS A 60 1.58 3.40 5.45
C CYS A 60 0.60 4.45 5.98
N GLU A 61 -0.50 3.99 6.58
CA GLU A 61 -1.46 4.85 7.27
C GLU A 61 -1.67 4.31 8.68
N THR A 62 -1.60 5.19 9.68
CA THR A 62 -1.71 4.81 11.08
C THR A 62 -2.69 5.67 11.89
N LYS A 63 -3.28 6.71 11.28
CA LYS A 63 -4.06 7.71 12.03
C LYS A 63 -5.55 7.40 12.12
N TYR A 64 -6.13 6.84 11.07
CA TYR A 64 -7.59 6.78 10.90
C TYR A 64 -8.14 5.36 10.97
N GLY A 65 -7.49 4.49 11.69
CA GLY A 65 -7.96 3.15 11.86
C GLY A 65 -6.83 2.23 12.24
N LYS A 66 -7.02 0.94 11.98
CA LYS A 66 -5.99 -0.05 12.21
C LYS A 66 -4.81 0.24 11.29
N PRO A 67 -3.56 0.24 11.79
CA PRO A 67 -2.39 0.49 10.94
C PRO A 67 -2.41 -0.40 9.72
N MET A 68 -2.17 0.20 8.54
CA MET A 68 -2.25 -0.51 7.27
C MET A 68 -1.08 -0.15 6.37
N HIS A 69 -0.59 -1.15 5.65
CA HIS A 69 0.37 -0.99 4.56
C HIS A 69 -0.29 -1.38 3.24
N VAL A 70 -0.07 -0.56 2.22
CA VAL A 70 -0.50 -0.85 0.84
C VAL A 70 0.70 -0.69 -0.08
N VAL A 71 0.96 -1.70 -0.90
CA VAL A 71 1.93 -1.57 -2.00
C VAL A 71 1.13 -1.29 -3.27
N ALA A 72 1.43 -0.15 -3.89
CA ALA A 72 0.73 0.30 -5.09
C ALA A 72 1.73 0.73 -6.16
N GLY A 73 1.41 0.42 -7.41
CA GLY A 73 2.20 0.82 -8.58
C GLY A 73 1.46 1.83 -9.44
N LEU A 74 2.20 2.63 -10.18
CA LEU A 74 1.66 3.63 -11.10
C LEU A 74 2.07 3.29 -12.54
N GLY A 75 1.09 3.09 -13.42
CA GLY A 75 1.34 2.84 -14.83
C GLY A 75 0.05 2.72 -15.62
N ASP A 76 0.11 3.04 -16.92
CA ASP A 76 -1.04 2.98 -17.84
C ASP A 76 -2.24 3.78 -17.32
N ASP A 77 -1.99 4.96 -16.77
CA ASP A 77 -3.00 5.86 -16.21
C ASP A 77 -3.87 5.20 -15.13
N ALA A 78 -3.28 4.24 -14.41
CA ALA A 78 -3.98 3.50 -13.36
C ALA A 78 -3.12 3.36 -12.11
N LEU A 79 -3.80 3.14 -10.99
CA LEU A 79 -3.19 2.80 -9.72
C LEU A 79 -3.39 1.31 -9.49
N TRP A 80 -2.30 0.56 -9.48
CA TRP A 80 -2.31 -0.89 -9.36
C TRP A 80 -2.07 -1.31 -7.92
N ILE A 81 -3.05 -1.92 -7.29
CA ILE A 81 -2.90 -2.44 -5.93
C ILE A 81 -2.23 -3.81 -6.03
N ILE A 82 -1.00 -3.89 -5.51
CA ILE A 82 -0.17 -5.09 -5.56
C ILE A 82 -0.43 -5.95 -4.32
N THR A 83 -0.48 -5.34 -3.15
CA THR A 83 -0.86 -6.02 -1.91
C THR A 83 -1.29 -5.00 -0.86
N ALA A 84 -2.01 -5.49 0.14
CA ALA A 84 -2.38 -4.73 1.32
C ALA A 84 -2.39 -5.66 2.52
N TYR A 85 -1.93 -5.19 3.67
CA TYR A 85 -1.90 -6.00 4.89
C TYR A 85 -1.85 -5.09 6.12
N TYR A 86 -2.13 -5.68 7.27
CA TYR A 86 -1.91 -5.03 8.56
C TYR A 86 -0.51 -5.38 9.02
N PRO A 87 0.37 -4.37 9.22
CA PRO A 87 1.77 -4.64 9.57
C PRO A 87 1.90 -5.27 10.95
N ASP A 88 2.84 -6.21 11.07
CA ASP A 88 3.14 -6.94 12.29
C ASP A 88 4.32 -6.28 13.00
N THR A 89 4.18 -5.98 14.29
CA THR A 89 5.23 -5.34 15.08
C THR A 89 6.44 -6.23 15.32
N GLN A 90 6.36 -7.52 15.00
CA GLN A 90 7.54 -8.39 15.00
C GLN A 90 8.44 -8.14 13.78
N LYS A 91 7.88 -7.62 12.69
CA LYS A 91 8.59 -7.33 11.45
C LYS A 91 8.84 -5.85 11.24
N TRP A 92 8.03 -5.01 11.86
CA TRP A 92 8.08 -3.55 11.75
C TRP A 92 8.27 -2.91 13.10
N THR A 93 8.86 -1.73 13.13
CA THR A 93 8.97 -0.91 14.35
C THR A 93 7.58 -0.55 14.88
N ASP A 94 7.51 -0.09 16.13
CA ASP A 94 6.23 0.19 16.79
C ASP A 94 5.43 1.31 16.11
N ASP A 95 6.08 2.17 15.32
CA ASP A 95 5.42 3.19 14.52
C ASP A 95 5.03 2.70 13.12
N TYR A 96 5.37 1.44 12.78
CA TYR A 96 5.09 0.77 11.51
C TYR A 96 5.80 1.37 10.28
N LEU A 97 6.78 2.23 10.49
CA LEU A 97 7.44 2.96 9.40
C LEU A 97 8.72 2.30 8.91
N THR A 98 9.37 1.49 9.74
CA THR A 98 10.68 0.92 9.44
C THR A 98 10.69 -0.59 9.69
N ARG A 99 11.31 -1.33 8.79
CA ARG A 99 11.49 -2.77 8.99
C ARG A 99 12.45 -3.01 10.14
N ARG A 100 12.13 -4.00 10.99
CA ARG A 100 13.08 -4.43 12.00
C ARG A 100 14.19 -5.23 11.34
N GLU A 101 15.42 -5.02 11.81
CA GLU A 101 16.55 -5.81 11.33
C GLU A 101 16.43 -7.24 11.84
N SER A 102 16.76 -8.19 10.96
CA SER A 102 16.84 -9.58 11.37
C SER A 102 18.11 -9.77 12.22
N GLU A 103 17.94 -10.32 13.41
CA GLU A 103 19.08 -10.81 14.18
C GLU A 103 19.48 -12.17 13.62
N ILE A 104 20.76 -12.29 13.30
CA ILE A 104 21.32 -13.55 12.81
C ILE A 104 22.14 -14.18 13.93
#